data_7fa195cb9c3fa2516affddfe0310cf3a
#
_entry.id   7fa195cb9c3fa2516affddfe0310cf3a
#
_cell.length_a   1.000
_cell.length_b   1.000
_cell.length_c   1.000
_cell.angle_alpha   90.00
_cell.angle_beta   90.00
_cell.angle_gamma   90.00
#
_symmetry.space_group_name_H-M   'P 1'
#
loop_
_entity.id
_entity.type
_entity.pdbx_description
1 polymer ?
#
loop_
_entity_poly.entity_id
_entity_poly.type
_entity_poly.pdbx_seq_one_letter_code
_entity_poly.pdbx_strand_id
1 'polypeptide(L)'
;MRAALNTLGDGFVEAIDDKTLQAIAQHQVDVSEGRIHGEAVEVPVLEAPGQTRIGRFGWKDQHSSLLSFIGDAYLNEMGVTNRLRPKDVTTVGKTTSDPEDVPDNIGLADIDHFAQFVRGTKAPPRDPALAATAASQAGQQLFERIGCVTCHVGTIVTAPTGTVINGGAFTVPEALGNKIVHPYGDFLLHDIGTGDGIVQNPPQDTANKLRTVPLWGLRMHPRHMHDLRSLTLEDAIERHRGEADEVRERFRQLSPAEKQQLITFLNSL
;
A
#
# COMPACT_ATOMS: atom_id res chain seq x y z
N MET A 1 -16.34 -7.56 -1.51
CA MET A 1 -15.17 -8.41 -1.88
C MET A 1 -14.00 -7.48 -2.11
N ARG A 2 -12.83 -7.80 -1.58
CA ARG A 2 -11.57 -7.07 -1.84
C ARG A 2 -10.55 -8.03 -2.44
N ALA A 3 -9.73 -7.52 -3.36
CA ALA A 3 -8.59 -8.26 -3.91
C ALA A 3 -7.53 -8.51 -2.83
N ALA A 4 -6.82 -9.62 -2.92
CA ALA A 4 -5.58 -9.80 -2.19
C ALA A 4 -4.54 -8.75 -2.66
N LEU A 5 -3.80 -8.20 -1.73
CA LEU A 5 -2.72 -7.25 -2.01
C LEU A 5 -1.44 -7.99 -2.36
N ASN A 6 -0.66 -7.40 -3.26
CA ASN A 6 0.70 -7.88 -3.52
C ASN A 6 1.59 -7.50 -2.33
N THR A 7 2.34 -8.47 -1.80
CA THR A 7 3.27 -8.27 -0.67
C THR A 7 4.74 -8.21 -1.11
N LEU A 8 5.04 -8.34 -2.40
CA LEU A 8 6.40 -8.26 -2.91
C LEU A 8 6.95 -6.83 -2.78
N GLY A 9 8.06 -6.68 -2.09
CA GLY A 9 8.66 -5.37 -1.83
C GLY A 9 8.15 -4.65 -0.58
N ASP A 10 7.24 -5.24 0.17
CA ASP A 10 6.65 -4.63 1.36
C ASP A 10 7.66 -4.36 2.48
N GLY A 11 8.83 -5.03 2.47
CA GLY A 11 9.94 -4.67 3.36
C GLY A 11 10.43 -3.23 3.14
N PHE A 12 10.45 -2.75 1.89
CA PHE A 12 10.76 -1.34 1.61
C PHE A 12 9.65 -0.41 2.08
N VAL A 13 8.38 -0.83 1.95
CA VAL A 13 7.22 -0.05 2.42
C VAL A 13 7.27 0.10 3.94
N GLU A 14 7.56 -0.96 4.68
CA GLU A 14 7.73 -0.92 6.13
C GLU A 14 8.85 0.04 6.56
N ALA A 15 9.92 0.12 5.77
CA ALA A 15 11.07 0.97 6.02
C ALA A 15 10.88 2.45 5.62
N ILE A 16 9.74 2.86 5.05
CA ILE A 16 9.44 4.27 4.82
C ILE A 16 9.21 4.97 6.17
N ASP A 17 9.84 6.13 6.36
CA ASP A 17 9.64 6.92 7.58
C ASP A 17 8.23 7.51 7.62
N ASP A 18 7.60 7.53 8.79
CA ASP A 18 6.25 8.10 9.00
C ASP A 18 6.20 9.59 8.60
N LYS A 19 7.29 10.33 8.86
CA LYS A 19 7.42 11.73 8.43
C LYS A 19 7.38 11.89 6.91
N THR A 20 7.88 10.90 6.16
CA THR A 20 7.81 10.91 4.70
C THR A 20 6.35 10.81 4.24
N LEU A 21 5.56 9.91 4.82
CA LEU A 21 4.13 9.79 4.49
C LEU A 21 3.34 11.05 4.88
N GLN A 22 3.62 11.62 6.06
CA GLN A 22 3.02 12.88 6.50
C GLN A 22 3.40 14.05 5.56
N ALA A 23 4.65 14.12 5.11
CA ALA A 23 5.10 15.14 4.16
C ALA A 23 4.43 14.99 2.78
N ILE A 24 4.22 13.76 2.32
CA ILE A 24 3.46 13.49 1.09
C ILE A 24 2.01 13.98 1.24
N ALA A 25 1.33 13.64 2.35
CA ALA A 25 -0.03 14.09 2.62
C ALA A 25 -0.14 15.63 2.61
N GLN A 26 0.78 16.31 3.28
CA GLN A 26 0.81 17.78 3.29
C GLN A 26 1.07 18.36 1.89
N HIS A 27 2.03 17.79 1.15
CA HIS A 27 2.32 18.22 -0.22
C HIS A 27 1.10 18.11 -1.14
N GLN A 28 0.30 17.05 -1.01
CA GLN A 28 -0.93 16.88 -1.78
C GLN A 28 -1.92 18.04 -1.55
N VAL A 29 -2.12 18.42 -0.29
CA VAL A 29 -2.96 19.58 0.07
C VAL A 29 -2.44 20.86 -0.60
N ASP A 30 -1.13 21.10 -0.51
CA ASP A 30 -0.50 22.31 -1.03
C ASP A 30 -0.63 22.44 -2.55
N VAL A 31 -0.32 21.37 -3.30
CA VAL A 31 -0.32 21.40 -4.78
C VAL A 31 -1.71 21.31 -5.39
N SER A 32 -2.69 20.79 -4.65
CA SER A 32 -4.07 20.64 -5.12
C SER A 32 -5.03 21.69 -4.56
N GLU A 33 -4.54 22.63 -3.75
CA GLU A 33 -5.37 23.60 -3.01
C GLU A 33 -6.44 22.90 -2.14
N GLY A 34 -6.05 21.79 -1.52
CA GLY A 34 -6.91 20.99 -0.64
C GLY A 34 -7.87 20.02 -1.35
N ARG A 35 -7.85 19.92 -2.68
CA ARG A 35 -8.73 18.98 -3.42
C ARG A 35 -8.28 17.52 -3.26
N ILE A 36 -6.98 17.29 -3.12
CA ILE A 36 -6.39 15.98 -2.83
C ILE A 36 -5.78 16.06 -1.43
N HIS A 37 -6.18 15.18 -0.54
CA HIS A 37 -5.83 15.23 0.87
C HIS A 37 -5.75 13.82 1.46
N GLY A 38 -4.79 13.04 0.96
CA GLY A 38 -4.54 11.69 1.46
C GLY A 38 -4.40 11.67 2.98
N GLU A 39 -5.08 10.75 3.63
CA GLU A 39 -5.07 10.64 5.08
C GLU A 39 -4.01 9.66 5.56
N ALA A 40 -3.08 10.15 6.37
CA ALA A 40 -2.09 9.37 7.07
C ALA A 40 -2.66 8.94 8.43
N VAL A 41 -3.18 7.72 8.52
CA VAL A 41 -3.86 7.22 9.73
C VAL A 41 -2.86 6.60 10.69
N GLU A 42 -2.87 7.03 11.96
CA GLU A 42 -2.10 6.36 13.02
C GLU A 42 -2.79 5.07 13.46
N VAL A 43 -2.03 3.98 13.51
CA VAL A 43 -2.52 2.66 13.92
C VAL A 43 -1.61 2.01 14.95
N PRO A 44 -2.15 1.16 15.83
CA PRO A 44 -1.35 0.45 16.81
C PRO A 44 -0.30 -0.46 16.16
N VAL A 45 0.88 -0.52 16.76
CA VAL A 45 1.90 -1.54 16.48
C VAL A 45 1.63 -2.70 17.43
N LEU A 46 1.11 -3.82 16.92
CA LEU A 46 0.65 -4.92 17.77
C LEU A 46 1.78 -5.58 18.57
N GLU A 47 2.97 -5.66 17.99
CA GLU A 47 4.18 -6.20 18.63
C GLU A 47 4.82 -5.23 19.64
N ALA A 48 4.36 -3.97 19.70
CA ALA A 48 4.84 -2.95 20.64
C ALA A 48 3.65 -2.22 21.30
N PRO A 49 3.00 -2.83 22.29
CA PRO A 49 1.81 -2.27 22.94
C PRO A 49 2.00 -0.82 23.40
N GLY A 50 1.03 0.02 23.07
CA GLY A 50 1.07 1.46 23.39
C GLY A 50 1.82 2.33 22.39
N GLN A 51 2.45 1.74 21.36
CA GLN A 51 3.08 2.47 20.28
C GLN A 51 2.14 2.53 19.05
N THR A 52 2.20 3.64 18.33
CA THR A 52 1.51 3.85 17.06
C THR A 52 2.50 4.22 15.97
N ARG A 53 2.12 3.98 14.72
CA ARG A 53 2.78 4.44 13.52
C ARG A 53 1.75 4.72 12.43
N ILE A 54 2.14 5.45 11.38
CA ILE A 54 1.30 5.63 10.21
C ILE A 54 1.07 4.27 9.51
N GLY A 55 -0.21 3.91 9.33
CA GLY A 55 -0.65 2.72 8.61
C GLY A 55 -0.19 2.74 7.16
N ARG A 56 0.13 1.56 6.60
CA ARG A 56 0.62 1.39 5.23
C ARG A 56 0.34 0.02 4.64
N PHE A 57 -0.29 -0.88 5.40
CA PHE A 57 -0.66 -2.23 4.97
C PHE A 57 -2.15 -2.47 5.11
N GLY A 58 -2.69 -3.30 4.21
CA GLY A 58 -4.11 -3.49 4.03
C GLY A 58 -4.77 -2.40 3.16
N TRP A 59 -5.99 -2.63 2.69
CA TRP A 59 -6.75 -1.67 1.87
C TRP A 59 -7.18 -0.42 2.64
N LYS A 60 -7.13 -0.47 3.96
CA LYS A 60 -7.56 0.59 4.88
C LYS A 60 -6.44 1.05 5.81
N ASP A 61 -5.19 0.79 5.47
CA ASP A 61 -4.03 1.11 6.31
C ASP A 61 -4.16 0.61 7.75
N GLN A 62 -4.69 -0.64 7.91
CA GLN A 62 -4.94 -1.21 9.24
C GLN A 62 -3.67 -1.46 10.04
N HIS A 63 -2.54 -1.63 9.36
CA HIS A 63 -1.28 -2.01 9.99
C HIS A 63 -0.12 -1.14 9.50
N SER A 64 0.80 -0.87 10.40
CA SER A 64 2.01 -0.10 10.12
C SER A 64 3.27 -0.96 10.06
N SER A 65 3.20 -2.21 10.53
CA SER A 65 4.29 -3.17 10.52
C SER A 65 3.88 -4.46 9.80
N LEU A 66 4.85 -5.14 9.21
CA LEU A 66 4.61 -6.43 8.57
C LEU A 66 4.26 -7.52 9.58
N LEU A 67 4.84 -7.47 10.77
CA LEU A 67 4.52 -8.45 11.80
C LEU A 67 3.07 -8.31 12.29
N SER A 68 2.60 -7.08 12.53
CA SER A 68 1.18 -6.82 12.86
C SER A 68 0.26 -7.27 11.72
N PHE A 69 0.61 -6.95 10.46
CA PHE A 69 -0.19 -7.32 9.28
C PHE A 69 -0.30 -8.85 9.13
N ILE A 70 0.81 -9.57 9.28
CA ILE A 70 0.85 -11.02 9.15
C ILE A 70 0.12 -11.70 10.32
N GLY A 71 0.31 -11.22 11.55
CA GLY A 71 -0.41 -11.76 12.71
C GLY A 71 -1.93 -11.61 12.58
N ASP A 72 -2.40 -10.52 11.97
CA ASP A 72 -3.81 -10.30 11.65
C ASP A 72 -4.30 -11.21 10.51
N ALA A 73 -3.49 -11.38 9.45
CA ALA A 73 -3.81 -12.25 8.33
C ALA A 73 -3.88 -13.74 8.75
N TYR A 74 -2.98 -14.21 9.60
CA TYR A 74 -3.02 -15.56 10.15
C TYR A 74 -4.37 -15.87 10.82
N LEU A 75 -4.87 -14.93 11.65
CA LEU A 75 -6.17 -15.11 12.28
C LEU A 75 -7.33 -14.99 11.28
N ASN A 76 -7.37 -13.90 10.51
CA ASN A 76 -8.56 -13.56 9.70
C ASN A 76 -8.69 -14.34 8.41
N GLU A 77 -7.57 -14.79 7.82
CA GLU A 77 -7.55 -15.52 6.54
C GLU A 77 -7.39 -17.03 6.71
N MET A 78 -6.65 -17.48 7.74
CA MET A 78 -6.38 -18.90 7.96
C MET A 78 -7.04 -19.46 9.23
N GLY A 79 -7.54 -18.59 10.12
CA GLY A 79 -8.14 -19.01 11.40
C GLY A 79 -7.11 -19.46 12.44
N VAL A 80 -5.82 -19.12 12.25
CA VAL A 80 -4.74 -19.49 13.17
C VAL A 80 -4.47 -18.38 14.17
N THR A 81 -4.73 -18.64 15.44
CA THR A 81 -4.43 -17.71 16.53
C THR A 81 -2.92 -17.64 16.79
N ASN A 82 -2.45 -16.47 17.19
CA ASN A 82 -1.04 -16.22 17.43
C ASN A 82 -0.86 -15.23 18.60
N ARG A 83 0.39 -14.98 19.03
CA ARG A 83 0.67 -14.11 20.17
C ARG A 83 0.16 -12.67 20.03
N LEU A 84 0.00 -12.16 18.81
CA LEU A 84 -0.53 -10.82 18.54
C LEU A 84 -2.06 -10.81 18.44
N ARG A 85 -2.65 -11.95 18.09
CA ARG A 85 -4.09 -12.21 17.97
C ARG A 85 -4.45 -13.54 18.64
N PRO A 86 -4.46 -13.58 19.98
CA PRO A 86 -4.52 -14.85 20.71
C PRO A 86 -5.94 -15.42 20.90
N LYS A 87 -6.97 -14.78 20.32
CA LYS A 87 -8.37 -15.17 20.49
C LYS A 87 -9.06 -15.31 19.16
N ASP A 88 -9.88 -16.33 19.03
CA ASP A 88 -10.77 -16.49 17.88
C ASP A 88 -11.71 -15.27 17.70
N VAL A 89 -11.99 -14.96 16.45
CA VAL A 89 -12.93 -13.87 16.07
C VAL A 89 -14.33 -14.40 15.71
N THR A 90 -14.51 -15.72 15.69
CA THR A 90 -15.79 -16.34 15.33
C THR A 90 -16.69 -16.51 16.56
N THR A 91 -18.02 -16.55 16.34
CA THR A 91 -19.02 -16.73 17.40
C THR A 91 -18.95 -18.12 18.06
N VAL A 92 -18.31 -19.09 17.42
CA VAL A 92 -18.14 -20.47 17.91
C VAL A 92 -16.70 -20.73 18.37
N GLY A 93 -15.81 -19.76 18.17
CA GLY A 93 -14.42 -19.88 18.56
C GLY A 93 -14.19 -19.69 20.05
N LYS A 94 -12.97 -19.99 20.49
CA LYS A 94 -12.57 -19.83 21.88
C LYS A 94 -12.41 -18.35 22.25
N THR A 95 -13.02 -17.93 23.34
CA THR A 95 -12.89 -16.57 23.90
C THR A 95 -11.66 -16.40 24.78
N THR A 96 -11.04 -17.52 25.20
CA THR A 96 -9.79 -17.52 25.95
C THR A 96 -8.59 -17.40 25.05
N SER A 97 -7.50 -16.85 25.59
CA SER A 97 -6.22 -16.82 24.87
C SER A 97 -5.71 -18.25 24.64
N ASP A 98 -5.51 -18.60 23.40
CA ASP A 98 -5.05 -19.93 22.97
C ASP A 98 -4.24 -19.80 21.66
N PRO A 99 -3.02 -19.23 21.71
CA PRO A 99 -2.18 -19.10 20.53
C PRO A 99 -1.80 -20.48 19.98
N GLU A 100 -2.20 -20.75 18.73
CA GLU A 100 -1.86 -21.99 18.01
C GLU A 100 -0.49 -21.90 17.34
N ASP A 101 -0.11 -20.69 16.92
CA ASP A 101 1.22 -20.39 16.43
C ASP A 101 2.18 -20.17 17.60
N VAL A 102 2.95 -21.19 17.93
CA VAL A 102 3.88 -21.20 19.05
C VAL A 102 5.32 -21.05 18.58
N PRO A 103 6.19 -20.41 19.38
CA PRO A 103 7.60 -20.28 19.04
C PRO A 103 8.33 -21.64 18.88
N ASP A 104 9.21 -21.70 17.89
CA ASP A 104 10.12 -22.80 17.68
C ASP A 104 11.30 -22.84 18.68
N ASN A 105 12.30 -23.69 18.43
CA ASN A 105 13.46 -23.87 19.29
C ASN A 105 14.44 -22.67 19.32
N ILE A 106 14.26 -21.68 18.44
CA ILE A 106 15.02 -20.41 18.45
C ILE A 106 14.16 -19.24 18.92
N GLY A 107 12.94 -19.50 19.35
CA GLY A 107 12.04 -18.51 19.92
C GLY A 107 11.23 -17.71 18.90
N LEU A 108 11.17 -18.14 17.62
CA LEU A 108 10.41 -17.50 16.56
C LEU A 108 9.16 -18.33 16.23
N ALA A 109 8.02 -17.67 16.13
CA ALA A 109 6.78 -18.25 15.66
C ALA A 109 6.66 -18.12 14.12
N ASP A 110 5.71 -18.82 13.51
CA ASP A 110 5.52 -18.78 12.05
C ASP A 110 5.25 -17.38 11.54
N ILE A 111 4.53 -16.54 12.30
CA ILE A 111 4.34 -15.13 11.93
C ILE A 111 5.65 -14.34 11.85
N ASP A 112 6.66 -14.67 12.69
CA ASP A 112 7.98 -14.03 12.63
C ASP A 112 8.75 -14.46 11.38
N HIS A 113 8.76 -15.75 11.10
CA HIS A 113 9.41 -16.29 9.89
C HIS A 113 8.77 -15.72 8.64
N PHE A 114 7.46 -15.64 8.60
CA PHE A 114 6.75 -15.09 7.44
C PHE A 114 6.99 -13.58 7.29
N ALA A 115 7.03 -12.82 8.40
CA ALA A 115 7.40 -11.41 8.35
C ALA A 115 8.83 -11.20 7.82
N GLN A 116 9.78 -12.03 8.25
CA GLN A 116 11.16 -12.01 7.73
C GLN A 116 11.21 -12.35 6.23
N PHE A 117 10.45 -13.35 5.80
CA PHE A 117 10.36 -13.72 4.38
C PHE A 117 9.82 -12.56 3.53
N VAL A 118 8.71 -11.95 3.92
CA VAL A 118 8.12 -10.82 3.19
C VAL A 118 9.07 -9.64 3.14
N ARG A 119 9.76 -9.30 4.25
CA ARG A 119 10.80 -8.25 4.29
C ARG A 119 11.94 -8.52 3.32
N GLY A 120 12.25 -9.79 3.05
CA GLY A 120 13.29 -10.21 2.11
C GLY A 120 12.86 -10.21 0.64
N THR A 121 11.58 -10.02 0.33
CA THR A 121 11.09 -10.03 -1.05
C THR A 121 11.44 -8.73 -1.77
N LYS A 122 11.65 -8.83 -3.09
CA LYS A 122 11.89 -7.66 -3.96
C LYS A 122 10.58 -7.20 -4.58
N ALA A 123 10.45 -5.88 -4.76
CA ALA A 123 9.41 -5.33 -5.62
C ALA A 123 9.55 -5.88 -7.05
N PRO A 124 8.45 -6.21 -7.74
CA PRO A 124 8.47 -6.59 -9.14
C PRO A 124 9.19 -5.51 -9.99
N PRO A 125 10.15 -5.87 -10.83
CA PRO A 125 10.84 -4.91 -11.67
C PRO A 125 9.93 -4.41 -12.79
N ARG A 126 10.15 -3.19 -13.27
CA ARG A 126 9.55 -2.72 -14.51
C ARG A 126 10.02 -3.61 -15.67
N ASP A 127 9.18 -3.72 -16.72
CA ASP A 127 9.63 -4.28 -17.99
C ASP A 127 10.66 -3.34 -18.64
N PRO A 128 11.94 -3.71 -18.70
CA PRO A 128 12.98 -2.78 -19.17
C PRO A 128 12.87 -2.50 -20.68
N ALA A 129 12.38 -3.45 -21.47
CA ALA A 129 12.23 -3.27 -22.92
C ALA A 129 11.06 -2.30 -23.20
N LEU A 130 9.94 -2.47 -22.54
CA LEU A 130 8.80 -1.58 -22.70
C LEU A 130 9.09 -0.20 -22.13
N ALA A 131 9.73 -0.10 -20.98
CA ALA A 131 10.10 1.15 -20.33
C ALA A 131 11.07 2.01 -21.20
N ALA A 132 11.92 1.37 -22.02
CA ALA A 132 12.86 2.05 -22.89
C ALA A 132 12.20 2.63 -24.18
N THR A 133 10.95 2.28 -24.48
CA THR A 133 10.27 2.79 -25.69
C THR A 133 9.91 4.26 -25.56
N ALA A 134 9.95 4.99 -26.68
CA ALA A 134 9.52 6.39 -26.73
C ALA A 134 8.05 6.56 -26.29
N ALA A 135 7.19 5.56 -26.57
CA ALA A 135 5.80 5.57 -26.15
C ALA A 135 5.65 5.49 -24.63
N SER A 136 6.41 4.61 -23.96
CA SER A 136 6.39 4.50 -22.50
C SER A 136 6.96 5.77 -21.83
N GLN A 137 8.03 6.34 -22.36
CA GLN A 137 8.60 7.58 -21.84
C GLN A 137 7.63 8.77 -21.99
N ALA A 138 6.98 8.91 -23.15
CA ALA A 138 5.92 9.91 -23.34
C ALA A 138 4.73 9.65 -22.39
N GLY A 139 4.35 8.40 -22.19
CA GLY A 139 3.30 8.01 -21.25
C GLY A 139 3.62 8.37 -19.80
N GLN A 140 4.89 8.23 -19.37
CA GLN A 140 5.33 8.67 -18.04
C GLN A 140 5.20 10.19 -17.89
N GLN A 141 5.60 10.97 -18.91
CA GLN A 141 5.42 12.42 -18.90
C GLN A 141 3.93 12.82 -18.85
N LEU A 142 3.06 12.06 -19.52
CA LEU A 142 1.62 12.26 -19.46
C LEU A 142 1.08 11.97 -18.05
N PHE A 143 1.51 10.89 -17.42
CA PHE A 143 1.15 10.51 -16.06
C PHE A 143 1.49 11.62 -15.05
N GLU A 144 2.65 12.24 -15.19
CA GLU A 144 3.07 13.39 -14.41
C GLU A 144 2.23 14.63 -14.75
N ARG A 145 2.09 14.97 -16.04
CA ARG A 145 1.42 16.18 -16.53
C ARG A 145 -0.05 16.25 -16.13
N ILE A 146 -0.79 15.13 -16.19
CA ILE A 146 -2.22 15.14 -15.85
C ILE A 146 -2.47 15.01 -14.34
N GLY A 147 -1.44 14.73 -13.53
CA GLY A 147 -1.49 14.78 -12.08
C GLY A 147 -1.67 13.43 -11.37
N CYS A 148 -1.53 12.29 -12.06
CA CYS A 148 -1.58 10.97 -11.41
C CYS A 148 -0.54 10.83 -10.29
N VAL A 149 0.62 11.47 -10.46
CA VAL A 149 1.74 11.45 -9.50
C VAL A 149 1.41 12.05 -8.13
N THR A 150 0.31 12.78 -8.02
CA THR A 150 -0.10 13.37 -6.72
C THR A 150 -0.41 12.30 -5.70
N CYS A 151 -1.10 11.22 -6.10
CA CYS A 151 -1.36 10.04 -5.26
C CYS A 151 -0.40 8.89 -5.59
N HIS A 152 -0.08 8.71 -6.87
CA HIS A 152 0.84 7.65 -7.32
C HIS A 152 2.30 8.18 -7.33
N VAL A 153 2.86 8.42 -6.14
CA VAL A 153 4.21 8.97 -5.93
C VAL A 153 5.25 8.06 -6.56
N GLY A 154 5.97 8.59 -7.55
CA GLY A 154 6.89 7.80 -8.37
C GLY A 154 8.21 7.43 -7.69
N THR A 155 8.61 8.15 -6.64
CA THR A 155 9.90 7.93 -5.96
C THR A 155 9.79 8.25 -4.48
N ILE A 156 10.19 7.29 -3.65
CA ILE A 156 10.28 7.45 -2.19
C ILE A 156 11.65 6.94 -1.74
N VAL A 157 12.20 7.55 -0.70
CA VAL A 157 13.44 7.09 -0.04
C VAL A 157 13.08 6.45 1.29
N THR A 158 13.58 5.25 1.52
CA THR A 158 13.41 4.56 2.81
C THR A 158 14.24 5.19 3.92
N ALA A 159 13.85 4.98 5.16
CA ALA A 159 14.57 5.44 6.34
C ALA A 159 16.05 4.98 6.32
N PRO A 160 16.96 5.70 6.98
CA PRO A 160 18.36 5.29 7.08
C PRO A 160 18.53 3.89 7.68
N THR A 161 19.57 3.19 7.23
CA THR A 161 20.04 1.96 7.89
C THR A 161 20.26 2.20 9.38
N GLY A 162 19.83 1.28 10.22
CA GLY A 162 19.94 1.39 11.68
C GLY A 162 18.79 2.16 12.34
N THR A 163 17.85 2.75 11.58
CA THR A 163 16.66 3.37 12.15
C THR A 163 15.83 2.33 12.89
N VAL A 164 15.51 2.60 14.13
CA VAL A 164 14.66 1.74 14.96
C VAL A 164 13.21 2.15 14.76
N ILE A 165 12.37 1.21 14.34
CA ILE A 165 10.94 1.40 14.06
C ILE A 165 10.10 0.36 14.80
N ASN A 166 8.79 0.42 14.64
CA ASN A 166 7.82 -0.51 15.25
C ASN A 166 7.97 -0.58 16.77
N GLY A 167 8.16 0.58 17.44
CA GLY A 167 8.31 0.66 18.88
C GLY A 167 9.54 -0.09 19.43
N GLY A 168 10.59 -0.26 18.62
CA GLY A 168 11.79 -0.99 18.98
C GLY A 168 11.85 -2.43 18.49
N ALA A 169 10.75 -2.95 17.93
CA ALA A 169 10.69 -4.34 17.48
C ALA A 169 11.42 -4.61 16.16
N PHE A 170 11.75 -3.57 15.39
CA PHE A 170 12.47 -3.74 14.13
C PHE A 170 13.51 -2.62 13.92
N THR A 171 14.70 -3.01 13.50
CA THR A 171 15.76 -2.09 13.07
C THR A 171 15.95 -2.24 11.57
N VAL A 172 15.86 -1.14 10.83
CA VAL A 172 16.00 -1.11 9.37
C VAL A 172 17.38 -1.62 8.96
N PRO A 173 17.49 -2.78 8.30
CA PRO A 173 18.78 -3.33 7.89
C PRO A 173 19.33 -2.59 6.66
N GLU A 174 20.61 -2.79 6.35
CA GLU A 174 21.27 -2.21 5.17
C GLU A 174 20.53 -2.54 3.85
N ALA A 175 19.94 -3.73 3.75
CA ALA A 175 19.20 -4.15 2.56
C ALA A 175 17.95 -3.29 2.29
N LEU A 176 17.37 -2.68 3.32
CA LEU A 176 16.13 -1.89 3.23
C LEU A 176 16.35 -0.39 3.47
N GLY A 177 17.44 -0.01 4.12
CA GLY A 177 17.72 1.39 4.50
C GLY A 177 18.39 2.18 3.39
N ASN A 178 18.10 3.51 3.33
CA ASN A 178 18.64 4.45 2.33
C ASN A 178 18.39 3.99 0.87
N LYS A 179 17.28 3.31 0.61
CA LYS A 179 16.95 2.83 -0.74
C LYS A 179 16.01 3.80 -1.43
N ILE A 180 16.28 4.07 -2.70
CA ILE A 180 15.36 4.74 -3.59
C ILE A 180 14.44 3.67 -4.15
N VAL A 181 13.14 3.81 -3.94
CA VAL A 181 12.10 2.90 -4.44
C VAL A 181 11.11 3.64 -5.31
N HIS A 182 10.52 2.94 -6.26
CA HIS A 182 9.58 3.51 -7.23
C HIS A 182 8.20 2.83 -7.13
N PRO A 183 7.45 3.08 -6.03
CA PRO A 183 6.18 2.38 -5.80
C PRO A 183 5.07 2.84 -6.72
N TYR A 184 5.08 4.07 -7.20
CA TYR A 184 3.92 4.70 -7.83
C TYR A 184 2.67 4.55 -6.93
N GLY A 185 2.82 4.91 -5.66
CA GLY A 185 1.81 4.89 -4.62
C GLY A 185 2.29 5.69 -3.42
N ASP A 186 1.38 6.28 -2.67
CA ASP A 186 1.67 7.12 -1.50
C ASP A 186 1.38 6.44 -0.17
N PHE A 187 0.69 5.29 -0.21
CA PHE A 187 0.27 4.54 0.99
C PHE A 187 -0.66 5.34 1.92
N LEU A 188 -1.42 6.29 1.39
CA LEU A 188 -2.41 7.10 2.11
C LEU A 188 -3.83 6.67 1.72
N LEU A 189 -4.79 7.01 2.58
CA LEU A 189 -6.20 6.76 2.30
C LEU A 189 -6.82 7.91 1.50
N HIS A 190 -7.47 7.59 0.38
CA HIS A 190 -8.16 8.54 -0.50
C HIS A 190 -9.60 8.12 -0.78
N ASP A 191 -10.50 9.09 -0.88
CA ASP A 191 -11.83 8.87 -1.44
C ASP A 191 -11.81 9.10 -2.96
N ILE A 192 -11.73 8.01 -3.70
CA ILE A 192 -11.80 8.02 -5.17
C ILE A 192 -13.16 7.52 -5.69
N GLY A 193 -14.21 7.61 -4.87
CA GLY A 193 -15.58 7.26 -5.24
C GLY A 193 -15.86 5.76 -5.42
N THR A 194 -14.93 4.90 -5.01
CA THR A 194 -15.09 3.43 -5.08
C THR A 194 -15.03 2.77 -3.70
N GLY A 195 -15.16 3.55 -2.64
CA GLY A 195 -15.16 3.05 -1.27
C GLY A 195 -16.26 2.03 -1.01
N ASP A 196 -16.03 1.19 -0.02
CA ASP A 196 -16.90 0.07 0.32
C ASP A 196 -17.75 0.29 1.58
N GLY A 197 -17.66 1.48 2.19
CA GLY A 197 -18.40 1.84 3.41
C GLY A 197 -17.91 1.17 4.69
N ILE A 198 -16.76 0.46 4.64
CA ILE A 198 -16.24 -0.27 5.79
C ILE A 198 -15.21 0.59 6.53
N VAL A 199 -15.39 0.75 7.84
CA VAL A 199 -14.41 1.34 8.75
C VAL A 199 -13.62 0.21 9.41
N GLN A 200 -12.32 0.18 9.21
CA GLN A 200 -11.40 -0.75 9.90
C GLN A 200 -10.54 -0.04 10.93
N ASN A 201 -10.28 1.24 10.71
CA ASN A 201 -9.63 2.10 11.67
C ASN A 201 -10.53 3.33 11.95
N PRO A 202 -10.60 3.83 13.17
CA PRO A 202 -11.14 5.14 13.40
C PRO A 202 -10.22 6.19 12.74
N PRO A 203 -10.72 7.31 12.24
CA PRO A 203 -12.09 7.81 12.39
C PRO A 203 -13.09 7.27 11.35
N GLN A 204 -14.38 7.52 11.58
CA GLN A 204 -15.49 7.05 10.74
C GLN A 204 -15.48 7.62 9.30
N ASP A 205 -14.87 8.77 9.08
CA ASP A 205 -14.75 9.39 7.76
C ASP A 205 -13.83 8.63 6.80
N THR A 206 -13.09 7.62 7.29
CA THR A 206 -12.32 6.70 6.45
C THR A 206 -13.19 5.64 5.74
N ALA A 207 -14.51 5.57 6.02
CA ALA A 207 -15.40 4.51 5.50
C ALA A 207 -15.29 4.32 3.97
N ASN A 208 -15.23 5.42 3.23
CA ASN A 208 -15.14 5.39 1.75
C ASN A 208 -13.71 5.58 1.22
N LYS A 209 -12.72 5.73 2.08
CA LYS A 209 -11.33 5.90 1.66
C LYS A 209 -10.63 4.55 1.52
N LEU A 210 -9.75 4.47 0.55
CA LEU A 210 -8.93 3.29 0.25
C LEU A 210 -7.48 3.70 0.06
N ARG A 211 -6.57 2.82 0.45
CA ARG A 211 -5.13 3.05 0.29
C ARG A 211 -4.74 3.08 -1.18
N THR A 212 -3.91 4.05 -1.56
CA THR A 212 -3.20 4.01 -2.84
C THR A 212 -2.09 2.97 -2.76
N VAL A 213 -2.34 1.83 -3.39
CA VAL A 213 -1.38 0.72 -3.42
C VAL A 213 -0.27 0.96 -4.44
N PRO A 214 0.91 0.34 -4.28
CA PRO A 214 1.96 0.43 -5.28
C PRO A 214 1.52 -0.16 -6.62
N LEU A 215 1.96 0.47 -7.72
CA LEU A 215 1.69 0.00 -9.08
C LEU A 215 2.79 -0.92 -9.63
N TRP A 216 3.83 -1.24 -8.86
CA TRP A 216 4.82 -2.21 -9.31
C TRP A 216 4.18 -3.59 -9.53
N GLY A 217 4.48 -4.19 -10.67
CA GLY A 217 3.87 -5.44 -11.09
C GLY A 217 2.45 -5.31 -11.66
N LEU A 218 1.98 -4.08 -11.92
CA LEU A 218 0.64 -3.80 -12.45
C LEU A 218 0.32 -4.62 -13.71
N ARG A 219 1.30 -4.80 -14.60
CA ARG A 219 1.17 -5.60 -15.84
C ARG A 219 0.81 -7.07 -15.61
N MET A 220 1.04 -7.59 -14.39
CA MET A 220 0.75 -8.98 -14.05
C MET A 220 -0.69 -9.18 -13.55
N HIS A 221 -1.43 -8.10 -13.34
CA HIS A 221 -2.78 -8.16 -12.81
C HIS A 221 -3.81 -8.07 -13.94
N PRO A 222 -4.61 -9.13 -14.17
CA PRO A 222 -5.63 -9.14 -15.22
C PRO A 222 -6.89 -8.36 -14.85
N ARG A 223 -6.99 -7.93 -13.60
CA ARG A 223 -8.11 -7.15 -13.07
C ARG A 223 -7.57 -6.09 -12.12
N HIS A 224 -8.22 -4.94 -12.10
CA HIS A 224 -7.76 -3.76 -11.38
C HIS A 224 -8.77 -3.28 -10.34
N MET A 225 -8.35 -2.36 -9.48
CA MET A 225 -9.04 -1.81 -8.33
C MET A 225 -9.23 -2.84 -7.21
N HIS A 226 -9.58 -2.35 -6.02
CA HIS A 226 -9.76 -3.20 -4.83
C HIS A 226 -10.85 -4.27 -4.98
N ASP A 227 -11.86 -3.99 -5.81
CA ASP A 227 -13.02 -4.86 -6.04
C ASP A 227 -12.90 -5.76 -7.29
N LEU A 228 -11.79 -5.67 -8.02
CA LEU A 228 -11.49 -6.43 -9.25
C LEU A 228 -12.52 -6.25 -10.38
N ARG A 229 -13.28 -5.17 -10.39
CA ARG A 229 -14.33 -4.93 -11.39
C ARG A 229 -13.81 -4.34 -12.69
N SER A 230 -12.65 -3.66 -12.65
CA SER A 230 -12.04 -3.09 -13.85
C SER A 230 -11.25 -4.15 -14.59
N LEU A 231 -11.58 -4.35 -15.88
CA LEU A 231 -10.94 -5.33 -16.75
C LEU A 231 -9.82 -4.72 -17.60
N THR A 232 -9.78 -3.40 -17.69
CA THR A 232 -8.75 -2.65 -18.40
C THR A 232 -8.21 -1.52 -17.53
N LEU A 233 -7.00 -1.04 -17.83
CA LEU A 233 -6.43 0.13 -17.17
C LEU A 233 -7.25 1.40 -17.44
N GLU A 234 -7.79 1.56 -18.65
CA GLU A 234 -8.67 2.67 -18.98
C GLU A 234 -9.94 2.66 -18.12
N ASP A 235 -10.59 1.50 -17.95
CA ASP A 235 -11.75 1.39 -17.07
C ASP A 235 -11.39 1.70 -15.61
N ALA A 236 -10.22 1.25 -15.15
CA ALA A 236 -9.74 1.60 -13.81
C ALA A 236 -9.56 3.11 -13.65
N ILE A 237 -8.93 3.80 -14.62
CA ILE A 237 -8.75 5.25 -14.59
C ILE A 237 -10.11 5.97 -14.63
N GLU A 238 -11.05 5.53 -15.46
CA GLU A 238 -12.38 6.12 -15.56
C GLU A 238 -13.21 5.98 -14.27
N ARG A 239 -12.89 5.02 -13.42
CA ARG A 239 -13.53 4.82 -12.12
C ARG A 239 -12.94 5.68 -11.00
N HIS A 240 -11.83 6.34 -11.23
CA HIS A 240 -11.27 7.30 -10.29
C HIS A 240 -12.15 8.56 -10.23
N ARG A 241 -12.83 8.79 -9.12
CA ARG A 241 -13.72 9.91 -8.85
C ARG A 241 -13.29 10.64 -7.57
N GLY A 242 -14.17 11.47 -7.00
CA GLY A 242 -13.89 12.16 -5.75
C GLY A 242 -12.63 13.02 -5.84
N GLU A 243 -11.64 12.75 -5.02
CA GLU A 243 -10.36 13.47 -5.03
C GLU A 243 -9.65 13.41 -6.40
N ALA A 244 -9.89 12.38 -7.20
CA ALA A 244 -9.27 12.19 -8.51
C ALA A 244 -10.10 12.69 -9.72
N ASP A 245 -11.26 13.33 -9.49
CA ASP A 245 -12.17 13.77 -10.59
C ASP A 245 -11.47 14.67 -11.61
N GLU A 246 -10.65 15.62 -11.16
CA GLU A 246 -9.95 16.53 -12.07
C GLU A 246 -8.89 15.81 -12.90
N VAL A 247 -8.15 14.88 -12.31
CA VAL A 247 -7.14 14.07 -13.01
C VAL A 247 -7.80 13.17 -14.04
N ARG A 248 -8.93 12.55 -13.69
CA ARG A 248 -9.74 11.74 -14.62
C ARG A 248 -10.24 12.59 -15.79
N GLU A 249 -10.71 13.80 -15.54
CA GLU A 249 -11.19 14.68 -16.60
C GLU A 249 -10.05 15.09 -17.57
N ARG A 250 -8.85 15.36 -17.04
CA ARG A 250 -7.66 15.58 -17.85
C ARG A 250 -7.29 14.35 -18.69
N PHE A 251 -7.44 13.14 -18.13
CA PHE A 251 -7.25 11.90 -18.90
C PHE A 251 -8.25 11.80 -20.07
N ARG A 252 -9.52 12.15 -19.86
CA ARG A 252 -10.55 12.13 -20.91
C ARG A 252 -10.22 13.06 -22.08
N GLN A 253 -9.59 14.20 -21.79
CA GLN A 253 -9.18 15.20 -22.77
C GLN A 253 -7.94 14.78 -23.59
N LEU A 254 -7.23 13.73 -23.20
CA LEU A 254 -6.12 13.20 -23.98
C LEU A 254 -6.61 12.64 -25.33
N SER A 255 -5.80 12.85 -26.37
CA SER A 255 -6.00 12.20 -27.66
C SER A 255 -5.88 10.67 -27.53
N PRO A 256 -6.45 9.90 -28.48
CA PRO A 256 -6.30 8.44 -28.46
C PRO A 256 -4.83 7.97 -28.44
N ALA A 257 -3.94 8.69 -29.14
CA ALA A 257 -2.50 8.38 -29.13
C ALA A 257 -1.85 8.62 -27.75
N GLU A 258 -2.19 9.72 -27.08
CA GLU A 258 -1.70 10.01 -25.73
C GLU A 258 -2.23 9.01 -24.71
N LYS A 259 -3.50 8.63 -24.79
CA LYS A 259 -4.07 7.56 -23.94
C LYS A 259 -3.30 6.25 -24.12
N GLN A 260 -3.01 5.86 -25.36
CA GLN A 260 -2.22 4.66 -25.64
C GLN A 260 -0.80 4.74 -25.08
N GLN A 261 -0.15 5.91 -25.14
CA GLN A 261 1.17 6.13 -24.54
C GLN A 261 1.12 5.97 -23.02
N LEU A 262 0.12 6.56 -22.35
CA LEU A 262 -0.08 6.42 -20.91
C LEU A 262 -0.29 4.96 -20.51
N ILE A 263 -1.14 4.23 -21.24
CA ILE A 263 -1.37 2.79 -21.00
C ILE A 263 -0.10 1.99 -21.24
N THR A 264 0.73 2.36 -22.24
CA THR A 264 2.02 1.71 -22.49
C THR A 264 2.99 1.90 -21.31
N PHE A 265 3.02 3.11 -20.73
CA PHE A 265 3.79 3.37 -19.52
C PHE A 265 3.30 2.50 -18.35
N LEU A 266 2.00 2.48 -18.05
CA LEU A 266 1.42 1.69 -16.98
C LEU A 266 1.69 0.18 -17.15
N ASN A 267 1.62 -0.32 -18.37
CA ASN A 267 1.98 -1.71 -18.69
C ASN A 267 3.49 -2.00 -18.56
N SER A 268 4.33 -1.00 -18.39
CA SER A 268 5.74 -1.21 -18.09
C SER A 268 6.01 -1.42 -16.59
N LEU A 269 5.04 -1.07 -15.73
CA LEU A 269 5.13 -1.21 -14.26
C LEU A 269 4.67 -2.60 -13.81
#